data_7ae1bc2058c8e12bab884ac0d307d668
#
_entry.id   7ae1bc2058c8e12bab884ac0d307d668
#
_cell.length_a   1.000
_cell.length_b   1.000
_cell.length_c   1.000
_cell.angle_alpha   90.00
_cell.angle_beta   90.00
_cell.angle_gamma   90.00
#
_symmetry.space_group_name_H-M   'P 1'
#
loop_
_entity.id
_entity.type
_entity.pdbx_description
1 polymer ?
#
loop_
_entity_poly.entity_id
_entity_poly.type
_entity_poly.pdbx_seq_one_letter_code
_entity_poly.pdbx_strand_id
1 'polypeptide(L)'
;MTARALRLHPSILSADFARLADELARIPSADAVHVDVMDNHFVPNLTLGLPVVEAIRRATDLPLDLHLMIEDADRWAPGYAEAGAESVTFHAEASAAPVRLARELRAAGAKAGMALRPATAVEPYLDMLPELDMLLLLSLIHI
;
A
#
# COMPACT_ATOMS: atom_id res chain seq x y z
N MET A 1 -7.42 -7.46 -27.30
CA MET A 1 -7.19 -7.21 -25.86
C MET A 1 -5.92 -7.94 -25.47
N THR A 2 -4.83 -7.22 -25.24
CA THR A 2 -3.60 -7.81 -24.69
C THR A 2 -3.88 -8.20 -23.24
N ALA A 3 -3.75 -9.48 -22.90
CA ALA A 3 -3.84 -9.94 -21.52
C ALA A 3 -2.79 -9.18 -20.70
N ARG A 4 -3.22 -8.47 -19.65
CA ARG A 4 -2.29 -7.89 -18.69
C ARG A 4 -1.52 -9.05 -18.04
N ALA A 5 -0.19 -8.94 -18.02
CA ALA A 5 0.63 -9.91 -17.32
C ALA A 5 0.28 -9.90 -15.83
N LEU A 6 0.12 -11.09 -15.25
CA LEU A 6 -0.03 -11.25 -13.81
C LEU A 6 1.25 -10.78 -13.11
N ARG A 7 1.12 -9.99 -12.04
CA ARG A 7 2.23 -9.59 -11.18
C ARG A 7 2.08 -10.19 -9.79
N LEU A 8 3.18 -10.59 -9.19
CA LEU A 8 3.24 -11.18 -7.86
C LEU A 8 3.89 -10.21 -6.87
N HIS A 9 3.11 -9.75 -5.89
CA HIS A 9 3.54 -8.88 -4.82
C HIS A 9 3.39 -9.61 -3.47
N PRO A 10 4.38 -10.44 -3.06
CA PRO A 10 4.30 -11.13 -1.78
C PRO A 10 4.33 -10.13 -0.63
N SER A 11 3.43 -10.33 0.34
CA SER A 11 3.42 -9.54 1.57
C SER A 11 4.51 -10.02 2.51
N ILE A 12 5.23 -9.07 3.10
CA ILE A 12 6.23 -9.32 4.14
C ILE A 12 5.63 -9.34 5.55
N LEU A 13 4.31 -9.30 5.68
CA LEU A 13 3.63 -9.29 6.98
C LEU A 13 3.97 -10.54 7.82
N SER A 14 4.21 -11.68 7.16
CA SER A 14 4.59 -12.95 7.81
C SER A 14 6.10 -13.19 7.88
N ALA A 15 6.91 -12.23 7.43
CA ALA A 15 8.36 -12.33 7.47
C ALA A 15 8.91 -12.11 8.88
N ASP A 16 10.14 -12.55 9.12
CA ASP A 16 10.88 -12.21 10.32
C ASP A 16 11.31 -10.73 10.28
N PHE A 17 10.63 -9.87 11.02
CA PHE A 17 10.90 -8.42 11.03
C PHE A 17 12.30 -8.07 11.56
N ALA A 18 12.91 -8.95 12.37
CA ALA A 18 14.28 -8.77 12.82
C ALA A 18 15.33 -9.06 11.72
N ARG A 19 14.91 -9.69 10.61
CA ARG A 19 15.78 -10.14 9.52
C ARG A 19 15.22 -9.80 8.13
N LEU A 20 14.53 -8.67 8.00
CA LEU A 20 13.83 -8.30 6.77
C LEU A 20 14.73 -8.31 5.53
N ALA A 21 15.99 -7.90 5.63
CA ALA A 21 16.92 -7.93 4.50
C ALA A 21 17.16 -9.36 3.98
N ASP A 22 17.31 -10.33 4.88
CA ASP A 22 17.47 -11.74 4.51
C ASP A 22 16.18 -12.30 3.90
N GLU A 23 15.03 -11.95 4.45
CA GLU A 23 13.72 -12.36 3.94
C GLU A 23 13.46 -11.80 2.52
N LEU A 24 13.81 -10.54 2.28
CA LEU A 24 13.70 -9.91 0.96
C LEU A 24 14.62 -10.59 -0.07
N ALA A 25 15.83 -11.00 0.33
CA ALA A 25 16.75 -11.71 -0.55
C ALA A 25 16.24 -13.10 -1.00
N ARG A 26 15.22 -13.65 -0.31
CA ARG A 26 14.60 -14.96 -0.64
C ARG A 26 13.52 -14.88 -1.71
N ILE A 27 13.08 -13.69 -2.10
CA ILE A 27 12.02 -13.47 -3.07
C ILE A 27 12.48 -12.69 -4.32
N PRO A 28 13.63 -13.03 -4.93
CA PRO A 28 14.21 -12.23 -6.02
C PRO A 28 13.37 -12.26 -7.31
N SER A 29 12.44 -13.21 -7.44
CA SER A 29 11.54 -13.34 -8.60
C SER A 29 10.20 -12.63 -8.43
N ALA A 30 9.98 -11.94 -7.31
CA ALA A 30 8.78 -11.12 -7.10
C ALA A 30 8.80 -9.89 -8.01
N ASP A 31 7.63 -9.42 -8.42
CA ASP A 31 7.48 -8.18 -9.19
C ASP A 31 7.51 -6.92 -8.32
N ALA A 32 7.15 -7.05 -7.06
CA ALA A 32 7.22 -6.01 -6.04
C ALA A 32 7.16 -6.64 -4.65
N VAL A 33 7.46 -5.87 -3.62
CA VAL A 33 7.26 -6.24 -2.20
C VAL A 33 6.01 -5.56 -1.68
N HIS A 34 5.04 -6.34 -1.18
CA HIS A 34 3.86 -5.78 -0.53
C HIS A 34 4.13 -5.55 0.95
N VAL A 35 3.89 -4.31 1.39
CA VAL A 35 4.19 -3.84 2.75
C VAL A 35 2.92 -3.34 3.41
N ASP A 36 2.46 -4.07 4.43
CA ASP A 36 1.26 -3.75 5.21
C ASP A 36 1.63 -2.86 6.41
N VAL A 37 1.28 -1.58 6.34
CA VAL A 37 1.49 -0.59 7.40
C VAL A 37 0.23 -0.49 8.25
N MET A 38 0.34 -0.83 9.53
CA MET A 38 -0.78 -0.85 10.48
C MET A 38 -0.41 -0.07 11.75
N ASP A 39 -1.31 0.76 12.24
CA ASP A 39 -1.07 1.74 13.31
C ASP A 39 -1.68 1.39 14.67
N ASN A 40 -2.35 0.25 14.79
CA ASN A 40 -3.13 -0.15 15.97
C ASN A 40 -4.31 0.78 16.33
N HIS A 41 -4.78 1.56 15.36
CA HIS A 41 -5.96 2.43 15.49
C HIS A 41 -6.98 2.11 14.42
N PHE A 42 -6.62 2.27 13.15
CA PHE A 42 -7.47 1.91 12.02
C PHE A 42 -7.77 0.41 11.97
N VAL A 43 -6.76 -0.43 12.31
CA VAL A 43 -6.85 -1.87 12.53
C VAL A 43 -6.24 -2.24 13.88
N PRO A 44 -6.60 -3.40 14.49
CA PRO A 44 -6.14 -3.76 15.84
C PRO A 44 -4.68 -4.23 15.89
N ASN A 45 -3.99 -4.28 14.77
CA ASN A 45 -2.58 -4.70 14.66
C ASN A 45 -1.64 -3.50 14.53
N LEU A 46 -0.45 -3.62 15.08
CA LEU A 46 0.68 -2.70 14.86
C LEU A 46 1.77 -3.46 14.11
N THR A 47 2.23 -2.92 12.99
CA THR A 47 3.31 -3.55 12.22
C THR A 47 4.56 -2.68 12.16
N LEU A 48 4.75 -1.94 11.09
CA LEU A 48 5.94 -1.13 10.84
C LEU A 48 5.52 0.25 10.33
N GLY A 49 6.40 1.21 10.47
CA GLY A 49 6.18 2.59 10.05
C GLY A 49 7.22 3.06 9.04
N LEU A 50 7.17 4.36 8.75
CA LEU A 50 8.00 5.00 7.72
C LEU A 50 9.51 4.71 7.86
N PRO A 51 10.14 4.75 9.06
CA PRO A 51 11.57 4.44 9.17
C PRO A 51 11.94 3.03 8.72
N VAL A 52 11.04 2.05 8.92
CA VAL A 52 11.26 0.67 8.46
C VAL A 52 11.06 0.57 6.96
N VAL A 53 10.07 1.25 6.39
CA VAL A 53 9.87 1.34 4.92
C VAL A 53 11.11 1.91 4.23
N GLU A 54 11.69 2.99 4.76
CA GLU A 54 12.93 3.56 4.26
C GLU A 54 14.11 2.57 4.36
N ALA A 55 14.17 1.78 5.44
CA ALA A 55 15.20 0.73 5.59
C ALA A 55 15.00 -0.40 4.57
N ILE A 56 13.77 -0.84 4.33
CA ILE A 56 13.42 -1.82 3.29
C ILE A 56 13.84 -1.28 1.92
N ARG A 57 13.52 -0.01 1.60
CA ARG A 57 13.89 0.60 0.32
C ARG A 57 15.40 0.56 0.07
N ARG A 58 16.23 0.71 1.11
CA ARG A 58 17.68 0.58 1.00
C ARG A 58 18.19 -0.87 0.88
N ALA A 59 17.39 -1.83 1.33
CA ALA A 59 17.77 -3.26 1.38
C ALA A 59 17.39 -4.04 0.12
N THR A 60 16.57 -3.51 -0.78
CA THR A 60 16.13 -4.21 -2.00
C THR A 60 15.92 -3.25 -3.16
N ASP A 61 16.18 -3.72 -4.38
CA ASP A 61 15.84 -3.02 -5.62
C ASP A 61 14.40 -3.31 -6.09
N LEU A 62 13.70 -4.26 -5.47
CA LEU A 62 12.30 -4.55 -5.78
C LEU A 62 11.44 -3.33 -5.50
N PRO A 63 10.48 -3.01 -6.38
CA PRO A 63 9.50 -1.96 -6.12
C PRO A 63 8.72 -2.22 -4.83
N LEU A 64 8.37 -1.15 -4.10
CA LEU A 64 7.56 -1.25 -2.88
C LEU A 64 6.11 -0.88 -3.18
N ASP A 65 5.21 -1.78 -2.86
CA ASP A 65 3.75 -1.64 -2.95
C ASP A 65 3.20 -1.55 -1.53
N LEU A 66 2.88 -0.33 -1.09
CA LEU A 66 2.47 -0.05 0.29
C LEU A 66 0.96 -0.06 0.44
N HIS A 67 0.48 -0.74 1.46
CA HIS A 67 -0.91 -0.72 1.88
C HIS A 67 -1.02 -0.10 3.28
N LEU A 68 -1.63 1.07 3.35
CA LEU A 68 -1.73 1.87 4.56
C LEU A 68 -3.05 1.64 5.26
N MET A 69 -3.04 0.83 6.29
CA MET A 69 -4.15 0.60 7.22
C MET A 69 -3.93 1.47 8.47
N ILE A 70 -3.99 2.78 8.27
CA ILE A 70 -3.71 3.81 9.27
C ILE A 70 -4.78 4.88 9.28
N GLU A 71 -5.01 5.50 10.41
CA GLU A 71 -5.82 6.71 10.53
C GLU A 71 -5.11 7.91 9.89
N ASP A 72 -5.90 8.93 9.52
CA ASP A 72 -5.40 10.21 8.98
C ASP A 72 -4.46 10.02 7.77
N ALA A 73 -4.92 9.23 6.79
CA ALA A 73 -4.14 8.91 5.59
C ALA A 73 -3.72 10.18 4.82
N ASP A 74 -4.56 11.21 4.79
CA ASP A 74 -4.26 12.50 4.14
C ASP A 74 -2.97 13.14 4.66
N ARG A 75 -2.67 12.94 5.93
CA ARG A 75 -1.46 13.47 6.58
C ARG A 75 -0.22 12.62 6.32
N TRP A 76 -0.38 11.28 6.40
CA TRP A 76 0.77 10.40 6.46
C TRP A 76 1.18 9.78 5.13
N ALA A 77 0.21 9.51 4.23
CA ALA A 77 0.49 8.80 2.98
C ALA A 77 1.50 9.50 2.05
N PRO A 78 1.54 10.85 1.94
CA PRO A 78 2.54 11.51 1.11
C PRO A 78 3.97 11.18 1.51
N GLY A 79 4.29 11.08 2.81
CA GLY A 79 5.62 10.71 3.28
C GLY A 79 6.07 9.33 2.84
N TYR A 80 5.15 8.38 2.70
CA TYR A 80 5.47 7.05 2.17
C TYR A 80 5.75 7.06 0.66
N ALA A 81 5.08 7.92 -0.10
CA ALA A 81 5.41 8.12 -1.52
C ALA A 81 6.79 8.76 -1.68
N GLU A 82 7.11 9.78 -0.88
CA GLU A 82 8.43 10.44 -0.85
C GLU A 82 9.56 9.50 -0.44
N ALA A 83 9.28 8.48 0.38
CA ALA A 83 10.23 7.42 0.73
C ALA A 83 10.57 6.47 -0.42
N GLY A 84 9.97 6.67 -1.61
CA GLY A 84 10.28 5.93 -2.83
C GLY A 84 9.43 4.70 -3.06
N ALA A 85 8.19 4.68 -2.55
CA ALA A 85 7.22 3.65 -2.91
C ALA A 85 6.81 3.74 -4.38
N GLU A 86 6.68 2.61 -5.08
CA GLU A 86 6.09 2.57 -6.43
C GLU A 86 4.59 2.81 -6.39
N SER A 87 3.91 2.28 -5.38
CA SER A 87 2.48 2.45 -5.16
C SER A 87 2.18 2.65 -3.67
N VAL A 88 1.20 3.49 -3.41
CA VAL A 88 0.66 3.73 -2.06
C VAL A 88 -0.85 3.59 -2.12
N THR A 89 -1.37 2.60 -1.41
CA THR A 89 -2.80 2.33 -1.28
C THR A 89 -3.26 2.79 0.10
N PHE A 90 -4.18 3.74 0.13
CA PHE A 90 -4.83 4.23 1.34
C PHE A 90 -6.28 3.74 1.42
N HIS A 91 -6.86 3.69 2.61
CA HIS A 91 -8.27 3.37 2.79
C HIS A 91 -9.15 4.60 2.59
N ALA A 92 -10.24 4.44 1.83
CA ALA A 92 -11.24 5.51 1.64
C ALA A 92 -11.81 5.99 2.97
N GLU A 93 -11.98 5.06 3.92
CA GLU A 93 -12.52 5.34 5.25
C GLU A 93 -11.55 6.13 6.16
N ALA A 94 -10.28 6.21 5.78
CA ALA A 94 -9.22 6.92 6.52
C ALA A 94 -8.84 8.26 5.90
N SER A 95 -9.49 8.68 4.80
CA SER A 95 -9.21 9.93 4.10
C SER A 95 -10.43 10.84 4.08
N ALA A 96 -10.24 12.09 4.46
CA ALA A 96 -11.25 13.14 4.35
C ALA A 96 -11.32 13.74 2.94
N ALA A 97 -10.26 13.61 2.14
CA ALA A 97 -10.16 14.19 0.81
C ALA A 97 -9.48 13.22 -0.19
N PRO A 98 -10.09 12.05 -0.49
CA PRO A 98 -9.43 10.98 -1.22
C PRO A 98 -8.98 11.37 -2.64
N VAL A 99 -9.72 12.21 -3.35
CA VAL A 99 -9.31 12.72 -4.68
C VAL A 99 -8.05 13.57 -4.58
N ARG A 100 -7.99 14.48 -3.60
CA ARG A 100 -6.80 15.31 -3.35
C ARG A 100 -5.61 14.43 -3.02
N LEU A 101 -5.79 13.48 -2.12
CA LEU A 101 -4.74 12.56 -1.70
C LEU A 101 -4.20 11.73 -2.88
N ALA A 102 -5.08 11.16 -3.71
CA ALA A 102 -4.67 10.41 -4.89
C ALA A 102 -3.79 11.24 -5.84
N ARG A 103 -4.19 12.51 -6.10
CA ARG A 103 -3.40 13.43 -6.93
C ARG A 103 -2.06 13.79 -6.30
N GLU A 104 -2.00 13.97 -4.98
CA GLU A 104 -0.79 14.27 -4.23
C GLU A 104 0.21 13.09 -4.30
N LEU A 105 -0.25 11.85 -4.11
CA LEU A 105 0.57 10.65 -4.27
C LEU A 105 1.15 10.54 -5.69
N ARG A 106 0.33 10.78 -6.71
CA ARG A 106 0.78 10.77 -8.12
C ARG A 106 1.77 11.90 -8.43
N ALA A 107 1.58 13.08 -7.84
CA ALA A 107 2.52 14.19 -7.97
C ALA A 107 3.87 13.89 -7.30
N ALA A 108 3.88 13.10 -6.22
CA ALA A 108 5.09 12.59 -5.58
C ALA A 108 5.76 11.42 -6.34
N GLY A 109 5.17 10.97 -7.45
CA GLY A 109 5.74 9.93 -8.32
C GLY A 109 5.28 8.51 -8.00
N ALA A 110 4.42 8.30 -6.99
CA ALA A 110 3.84 7.00 -6.69
C ALA A 110 2.53 6.77 -7.46
N LYS A 111 2.18 5.52 -7.71
CA LYS A 111 0.83 5.14 -8.14
C LYS A 111 -0.11 5.27 -6.95
N ALA A 112 -1.29 5.84 -7.18
CA ALA A 112 -2.31 6.00 -6.15
C ALA A 112 -3.28 4.82 -6.15
N GLY A 113 -3.31 4.06 -5.06
CA GLY A 113 -4.30 3.02 -4.80
C GLY A 113 -5.31 3.48 -3.75
N MET A 114 -6.55 3.01 -3.86
CA MET A 114 -7.56 3.16 -2.82
C MET A 114 -8.11 1.80 -2.43
N ALA A 115 -8.18 1.55 -1.12
CA ALA A 115 -8.77 0.35 -0.54
C ALA A 115 -10.15 0.65 0.05
N LEU A 116 -11.02 -0.35 0.00
CA LEU A 116 -12.33 -0.34 0.65
C LEU A 116 -12.42 -1.52 1.62
N ARG A 117 -12.95 -1.29 2.82
CA ARG A 117 -13.29 -2.37 3.75
C ARG A 117 -14.41 -3.24 3.15
N PRO A 118 -14.54 -4.51 3.56
CA PRO A 118 -15.56 -5.42 3.01
C PRO A 118 -17.00 -4.90 3.13
N ALA A 119 -17.30 -4.08 4.14
CA ALA A 119 -18.62 -3.50 4.36
C ALA A 119 -18.82 -2.14 3.67
N THR A 120 -17.82 -1.61 2.99
CA THR A 120 -17.90 -0.32 2.30
C THR A 120 -18.26 -0.55 0.84
N ALA A 121 -19.40 0.02 0.41
CA ALA A 121 -19.85 -0.05 -0.97
C ALA A 121 -18.91 0.72 -1.91
N VAL A 122 -18.72 0.23 -3.12
CA VAL A 122 -17.85 0.88 -4.13
C VAL A 122 -18.57 2.00 -4.88
N GLU A 123 -19.88 1.96 -4.95
CA GLU A 123 -20.68 2.87 -5.78
C GLU A 123 -20.43 4.36 -5.49
N PRO A 124 -20.26 4.83 -4.23
CA PRO A 124 -19.95 6.24 -3.96
C PRO A 124 -18.60 6.71 -4.51
N TYR A 125 -17.72 5.78 -4.89
CA TYR A 125 -16.36 6.08 -5.35
C TYR A 125 -16.17 5.90 -6.85
N LEU A 126 -17.21 5.52 -7.62
CA LEU A 126 -17.09 5.27 -9.05
C LEU A 126 -16.58 6.48 -9.84
N ASP A 127 -17.02 7.68 -9.47
CA ASP A 127 -16.63 8.93 -10.16
C ASP A 127 -15.15 9.29 -9.93
N MET A 128 -14.51 8.74 -8.90
CA MET A 128 -13.09 8.99 -8.64
C MET A 128 -12.15 7.93 -9.23
N LEU A 129 -12.65 6.86 -9.81
CA LEU A 129 -11.80 5.81 -10.42
C LEU A 129 -10.77 6.36 -11.41
N PRO A 130 -11.05 7.40 -12.23
CA PRO A 130 -10.04 7.99 -13.12
C PRO A 130 -8.85 8.62 -12.40
N GLU A 131 -8.98 8.93 -11.12
CA GLU A 131 -7.91 9.49 -10.27
C GLU A 131 -7.01 8.40 -9.66
N LEU A 132 -7.38 7.13 -9.81
CA LEU A 132 -6.71 6.00 -9.21
C LEU A 132 -5.98 5.16 -10.25
N ASP A 133 -4.86 4.58 -9.84
CA ASP A 133 -4.14 3.56 -10.61
C ASP A 133 -4.57 2.14 -10.17
N MET A 134 -5.12 1.99 -8.95
CA MET A 134 -5.56 0.72 -8.40
C MET A 134 -6.74 0.91 -7.44
N LEU A 135 -7.68 -0.02 -7.48
CA LEU A 135 -8.70 -0.20 -6.45
C LEU A 135 -8.50 -1.57 -5.78
N LEU A 136 -8.31 -1.56 -4.46
CA LEU A 136 -8.16 -2.75 -3.65
C LEU A 136 -9.48 -3.06 -2.93
N LEU A 137 -10.13 -4.12 -3.34
CA LEU A 137 -11.28 -4.67 -2.64
C LEU A 137 -10.76 -5.71 -1.65
N LEU A 138 -10.81 -5.37 -0.36
CA LEU A 138 -10.38 -6.27 0.69
C LEU A 138 -11.35 -7.46 0.78
N SER A 139 -10.81 -8.65 0.53
CA SER A 139 -11.48 -9.91 0.88
C SER A 139 -10.81 -10.46 2.13
N LEU A 140 -11.55 -10.52 3.24
CA LEU A 140 -11.10 -11.25 4.40
C LEU A 140 -11.37 -12.74 4.13
N ILE A 141 -10.39 -13.41 3.58
CA ILE A 141 -10.36 -14.87 3.63
C ILE A 141 -9.99 -15.20 5.07
N HIS A 142 -10.89 -15.88 5.78
CA HIS A 142 -10.56 -16.44 7.08
C HIS A 142 -9.40 -17.44 6.90
N ILE A 143 -8.27 -17.07 7.45
CA ILE A 143 -7.16 -18.01 7.67
C ILE A 143 -7.37 -18.61 9.05
#